data_f4c1b7dbeabed6f0709b192515e140be
#
_entry.id   f4c1b7dbeabed6f0709b192515e140be
#
_cell.length_a   1.000
_cell.length_b   1.000
_cell.length_c   1.000
_cell.angle_alpha   90.00
_cell.angle_beta   90.00
_cell.angle_gamma   90.00
#
_symmetry.space_group_name_H-M   'P 1'
#
loop_
_entity.id
_entity.type
_entity.pdbx_description
1 polymer ?
#
loop_
_entity_poly.entity_id
_entity_poly.type
_entity_poly.pdbx_seq_one_letter_code
_entity_poly.pdbx_strand_id
1 'polypeptide(L)'
;MNKHQGIALFVLLLAGFVTIFDLFVVNVAIVSIEKSLNASLTELTLIIVGYELAFGLLLITGGRLGDIFGKKTLYQAGMLFFILSSVLCALAPTAMLLVIARFIQGLSSAILFPQVYSSIRINFDQQQAKKAFGYLGMMLGLAAIAGQAFGGWLITLNLFGLSWRTIFLINIPIGILAIALSHYLSEGDKIKVNLDWVGVILSSSGIGVTLLPFLMLPIWGWALSSSSILIMGLLLIALFVYYEIKLEQKRKVPLLSIRILNNRPFVIGLFIVMCVYATSSAFPLLLSILLQNGLGLTPLQSGLMFVPASIGFVISSFITPSWVNRYGDKVLLWGAVLYGISYIVLMMNINVTSSLIHFNKLILSLFFIGFTQGMIMTPMLNLVLSTVQMESAGMASGFTATLQQIGAAIGATAALVILQYKLQHTVSKMAFEQLSNAVSFSLLFNVIMALCAAGLLWLLIRLK
;
A
#
# COMPACT_ATOMS: atom_id res chain seq x y z
N MET A 1 -6.53 28.00 11.90
CA MET A 1 -6.45 26.88 12.87
C MET A 1 -5.96 27.44 14.20
N ASN A 2 -6.65 27.13 15.28
CA ASN A 2 -6.19 27.46 16.63
C ASN A 2 -5.14 26.44 17.12
N LYS A 3 -4.50 26.67 18.27
CA LYS A 3 -3.43 25.79 18.82
C LYS A 3 -3.92 24.34 19.02
N HIS A 4 -5.14 24.14 19.50
CA HIS A 4 -5.74 22.81 19.68
C HIS A 4 -5.91 22.07 18.35
N GLN A 5 -6.43 22.74 17.34
CA GLN A 5 -6.55 22.17 15.98
C GLN A 5 -5.19 21.84 15.35
N GLY A 6 -4.16 22.67 15.59
CA GLY A 6 -2.80 22.38 15.14
C GLY A 6 -2.25 21.08 15.73
N ILE A 7 -2.43 20.86 17.04
CA ILE A 7 -2.00 19.62 17.71
C ILE A 7 -2.85 18.44 17.23
N ALA A 8 -4.17 18.59 17.10
CA ALA A 8 -5.03 17.54 16.57
C ALA A 8 -4.60 17.11 15.16
N LEU A 9 -4.28 18.06 14.27
CA LEU A 9 -3.74 17.75 12.95
C LEU A 9 -2.42 16.98 13.03
N PHE A 10 -1.48 17.45 13.84
CA PHE A 10 -0.18 16.80 14.03
C PHE A 10 -0.33 15.34 14.47
N VAL A 11 -1.21 15.07 15.43
CA VAL A 11 -1.53 13.71 15.90
C VAL A 11 -2.04 12.81 14.75
N LEU A 12 -2.94 13.34 13.92
CA LEU A 12 -3.47 12.61 12.78
C LEU A 12 -2.39 12.35 11.71
N LEU A 13 -1.52 13.34 11.49
CA LEU A 13 -0.39 13.20 10.59
C LEU A 13 0.62 12.14 11.07
N LEU A 14 0.88 12.04 12.38
CA LEU A 14 1.74 10.99 12.94
C LEU A 14 1.19 9.59 12.65
N ALA A 15 -0.11 9.37 12.79
CA ALA A 15 -0.70 8.06 12.49
C ALA A 15 -0.63 7.73 11.00
N GLY A 16 -0.91 8.69 10.13
CA GLY A 16 -0.72 8.54 8.69
C GLY A 16 0.75 8.24 8.35
N PHE A 17 1.68 8.94 9.02
CA PHE A 17 3.11 8.74 8.83
C PHE A 17 3.54 7.31 9.20
N VAL A 18 3.27 6.86 10.43
CA VAL A 18 3.77 5.55 10.87
C VAL A 18 3.21 4.39 10.05
N THR A 19 1.94 4.45 9.64
CA THR A 19 1.33 3.38 8.84
C THR A 19 1.96 3.27 7.44
N ILE A 20 2.26 4.39 6.79
CA ILE A 20 2.86 4.40 5.45
C ILE A 20 4.38 4.21 5.52
N PHE A 21 5.05 4.81 6.50
CA PHE A 21 6.47 4.56 6.75
C PHE A 21 6.75 3.07 6.93
N ASP A 22 5.96 2.39 7.77
CA ASP A 22 6.09 0.97 8.07
C ASP A 22 5.84 0.08 6.85
N LEU A 23 4.96 0.50 5.95
CA LEU A 23 4.72 -0.18 4.66
C LEU A 23 5.98 -0.17 3.77
N PHE A 24 6.67 0.96 3.69
CA PHE A 24 7.78 1.14 2.75
C PHE A 24 9.15 0.77 3.33
N VAL A 25 9.35 0.92 4.65
CA VAL A 25 10.65 0.67 5.29
C VAL A 25 11.09 -0.79 5.20
N VAL A 26 10.14 -1.72 5.18
CA VAL A 26 10.42 -3.16 5.10
C VAL A 26 11.05 -3.53 3.75
N ASN A 27 10.72 -2.82 2.66
CA ASN A 27 11.33 -3.09 1.35
C ASN A 27 12.85 -2.94 1.37
N VAL A 28 13.38 -1.94 2.10
CA VAL A 28 14.83 -1.74 2.24
C VAL A 28 15.44 -2.73 3.24
N ALA A 29 14.66 -3.17 4.23
CA ALA A 29 15.09 -4.13 5.25
C ALA A 29 15.11 -5.58 4.75
N ILE A 30 14.45 -5.87 3.62
CA ILE A 30 14.13 -7.23 3.17
C ILE A 30 15.38 -8.13 3.08
N VAL A 31 16.49 -7.62 2.54
CA VAL A 31 17.75 -8.37 2.41
C VAL A 31 18.43 -8.57 3.76
N SER A 32 18.33 -7.61 4.67
CA SER A 32 18.84 -7.74 6.04
C SER A 32 18.05 -8.77 6.84
N ILE A 33 16.72 -8.82 6.64
CA ILE A 33 15.82 -9.84 7.23
C ILE A 33 16.15 -11.22 6.67
N GLU A 34 16.29 -11.35 5.34
CA GLU A 34 16.68 -12.58 4.64
C GLU A 34 17.92 -13.19 5.28
N LYS A 35 19.00 -12.42 5.38
CA LYS A 35 20.28 -12.87 5.92
C LYS A 35 20.23 -13.18 7.42
N SER A 36 19.50 -12.39 8.19
CA SER A 36 19.44 -12.53 9.66
C SER A 36 18.57 -13.70 10.12
N LEU A 37 17.47 -13.98 9.42
CA LEU A 37 16.50 -15.04 9.78
C LEU A 37 16.60 -16.27 8.88
N ASN A 38 17.53 -16.31 7.90
CA ASN A 38 17.60 -17.32 6.85
C ASN A 38 16.23 -17.50 6.15
N ALA A 39 15.53 -16.38 5.90
CA ALA A 39 14.18 -16.40 5.40
C ALA A 39 14.15 -16.82 3.92
N SER A 40 13.24 -17.72 3.59
CA SER A 40 12.94 -18.08 2.21
C SER A 40 12.28 -16.91 1.46
N LEU A 41 12.38 -16.90 0.14
CA LEU A 41 11.73 -15.86 -0.68
C LEU A 41 10.21 -15.81 -0.45
N THR A 42 9.58 -16.94 -0.16
CA THR A 42 8.16 -17.01 0.20
C THR A 42 7.88 -16.32 1.53
N GLU A 43 8.69 -16.56 2.56
CA GLU A 43 8.53 -15.88 3.85
C GLU A 43 8.74 -14.37 3.71
N LEU A 44 9.71 -13.93 2.88
CA LEU A 44 9.91 -12.53 2.57
C LEU A 44 8.67 -11.91 1.88
N THR A 45 8.07 -12.65 0.96
CA THR A 45 6.79 -12.26 0.33
C THR A 45 5.70 -12.06 1.38
N LEU A 46 5.55 -13.04 2.28
CA LEU A 46 4.52 -13.01 3.31
C LEU A 46 4.75 -11.91 4.36
N ILE A 47 5.99 -11.53 4.67
CA ILE A 47 6.32 -10.41 5.56
C ILE A 47 5.78 -9.09 4.99
N ILE A 48 5.87 -8.88 3.69
CA ILE A 48 5.36 -7.66 3.02
C ILE A 48 3.86 -7.77 2.81
N VAL A 49 3.43 -8.81 2.09
CA VAL A 49 2.05 -8.97 1.66
C VAL A 49 1.10 -9.26 2.81
N GLY A 50 1.58 -9.94 3.87
CA GLY A 50 0.80 -10.21 5.07
C GLY A 50 0.30 -8.94 5.76
N TYR A 51 1.12 -7.90 5.81
CA TYR A 51 0.72 -6.58 6.31
C TYR A 51 -0.29 -5.91 5.37
N GLU A 52 0.01 -5.83 4.06
CA GLU A 52 -0.85 -5.18 3.07
C GLU A 52 -2.23 -5.86 3.00
N LEU A 53 -2.25 -7.19 2.99
CA LEU A 53 -3.47 -7.98 2.97
C LEU A 53 -4.30 -7.74 4.24
N ALA A 54 -3.70 -7.89 5.41
CA ALA A 54 -4.38 -7.69 6.69
C ALA A 54 -4.93 -6.27 6.81
N PHE A 55 -4.18 -5.28 6.35
CA PHE A 55 -4.62 -3.89 6.28
C PHE A 55 -5.85 -3.75 5.38
N GLY A 56 -5.83 -4.31 4.17
CA GLY A 56 -6.94 -4.27 3.22
C GLY A 56 -8.20 -4.98 3.72
N LEU A 57 -8.05 -6.15 4.36
CA LEU A 57 -9.16 -7.00 4.81
C LEU A 57 -10.11 -6.29 5.80
N LEU A 58 -9.58 -5.51 6.73
CA LEU A 58 -10.36 -4.89 7.80
C LEU A 58 -10.52 -3.38 7.66
N LEU A 59 -10.05 -2.76 6.57
CA LEU A 59 -10.07 -1.30 6.42
C LEU A 59 -11.49 -0.73 6.47
N ILE A 60 -12.46 -1.37 5.79
CA ILE A 60 -13.88 -0.98 5.81
C ILE A 60 -14.46 -1.18 7.20
N THR A 61 -14.16 -2.31 7.81
CA THR A 61 -14.59 -2.66 9.17
C THR A 61 -14.05 -1.66 10.19
N GLY A 62 -12.76 -1.29 10.09
CA GLY A 62 -12.13 -0.28 10.94
C GLY A 62 -12.86 1.07 10.90
N GLY A 63 -13.30 1.50 9.71
CA GLY A 63 -14.13 2.69 9.56
C GLY A 63 -15.45 2.58 10.33
N ARG A 64 -16.17 1.47 10.17
CA ARG A 64 -17.44 1.20 10.88
C ARG A 64 -17.27 1.10 12.40
N LEU A 65 -16.21 0.45 12.85
CA LEU A 65 -15.89 0.39 14.28
C LEU A 65 -15.72 1.81 14.87
N GLY A 66 -15.10 2.73 14.14
CA GLY A 66 -14.98 4.13 14.54
C GLY A 66 -16.31 4.84 14.66
N ASP A 67 -17.30 4.51 13.83
CA ASP A 67 -18.65 5.05 13.93
C ASP A 67 -19.39 4.55 15.17
N ILE A 68 -19.14 3.30 15.59
CA ILE A 68 -19.80 2.65 16.73
C ILE A 68 -19.14 3.02 18.05
N PHE A 69 -17.84 2.87 18.17
CA PHE A 69 -17.09 3.01 19.43
C PHE A 69 -16.53 4.42 19.64
N GLY A 70 -16.50 5.25 18.60
CA GLY A 70 -15.92 6.58 18.58
C GLY A 70 -14.54 6.63 17.93
N LYS A 71 -14.29 7.70 17.16
CA LYS A 71 -13.09 7.84 16.32
C LYS A 71 -11.82 7.94 17.15
N LYS A 72 -11.85 8.75 18.23
CA LYS A 72 -10.72 8.94 19.13
C LYS A 72 -10.37 7.65 19.88
N THR A 73 -11.39 6.95 20.41
CA THR A 73 -11.19 5.67 21.10
C THR A 73 -10.56 4.64 20.19
N LEU A 74 -11.05 4.53 18.94
CA LEU A 74 -10.47 3.60 17.95
C LEU A 74 -9.08 4.03 17.46
N TYR A 75 -8.83 5.35 17.36
CA TYR A 75 -7.48 5.86 17.06
C TYR A 75 -6.48 5.41 18.12
N GLN A 76 -6.82 5.58 19.41
CA GLN A 76 -5.97 5.18 20.54
C GLN A 76 -5.75 3.67 20.58
N ALA A 77 -6.81 2.88 20.44
CA ALA A 77 -6.72 1.42 20.42
C ALA A 77 -5.89 0.94 19.20
N GLY A 78 -6.16 1.44 18.00
CA GLY A 78 -5.43 1.09 16.79
C GLY A 78 -3.94 1.43 16.91
N MET A 79 -3.60 2.62 17.43
CA MET A 79 -2.21 3.03 17.66
C MET A 79 -1.54 2.16 18.73
N LEU A 80 -2.22 1.83 19.82
CA LEU A 80 -1.69 0.93 20.85
C LEU A 80 -1.39 -0.47 20.27
N PHE A 81 -2.33 -1.07 19.54
CA PHE A 81 -2.11 -2.37 18.88
C PHE A 81 -1.00 -2.29 17.84
N PHE A 82 -0.87 -1.17 17.11
CA PHE A 82 0.21 -0.95 16.17
C PHE A 82 1.59 -0.90 16.86
N ILE A 83 1.71 -0.23 18.01
CA ILE A 83 2.94 -0.24 18.83
C ILE A 83 3.25 -1.66 19.32
N LEU A 84 2.27 -2.35 19.89
CA LEU A 84 2.49 -3.71 20.42
C LEU A 84 2.91 -4.68 19.33
N SER A 85 2.28 -4.62 18.15
CA SER A 85 2.67 -5.44 17.00
C SER A 85 4.04 -5.04 16.44
N SER A 86 4.42 -3.77 16.48
CA SER A 86 5.78 -3.32 16.14
C SER A 86 6.83 -3.92 17.06
N VAL A 87 6.54 -4.00 18.37
CA VAL A 87 7.41 -4.71 19.33
C VAL A 87 7.52 -6.20 18.98
N LEU A 88 6.40 -6.86 18.65
CA LEU A 88 6.41 -8.26 18.22
C LEU A 88 7.25 -8.46 16.96
N CYS A 89 7.15 -7.56 15.97
CA CYS A 89 8.00 -7.57 14.77
C CYS A 89 9.48 -7.46 15.14
N ALA A 90 9.84 -6.51 16.00
CA ALA A 90 11.23 -6.30 16.41
C ALA A 90 11.82 -7.48 17.19
N LEU A 91 11.00 -8.17 17.98
CA LEU A 91 11.42 -9.31 18.80
C LEU A 91 11.33 -10.65 18.05
N ALA A 92 10.86 -10.70 16.81
CA ALA A 92 10.67 -11.93 16.06
C ALA A 92 11.99 -12.71 15.88
N PRO A 93 12.10 -13.96 16.42
CA PRO A 93 13.28 -14.79 16.29
C PRO A 93 13.32 -15.61 14.99
N THR A 94 12.17 -15.75 14.31
CA THR A 94 12.04 -16.50 13.06
C THR A 94 11.25 -15.71 12.03
N ALA A 95 11.45 -16.01 10.74
CA ALA A 95 10.72 -15.38 9.65
C ALA A 95 9.20 -15.60 9.79
N MET A 96 8.76 -16.79 10.17
CA MET A 96 7.32 -17.09 10.32
C MET A 96 6.67 -16.29 11.45
N LEU A 97 7.35 -16.09 12.59
CA LEU A 97 6.85 -15.23 13.66
C LEU A 97 6.80 -13.76 13.22
N LEU A 98 7.75 -13.32 12.41
CA LEU A 98 7.70 -11.99 11.79
C LEU A 98 6.50 -11.85 10.86
N VAL A 99 6.19 -12.87 10.04
CA VAL A 99 4.98 -12.90 9.18
C VAL A 99 3.72 -12.71 10.02
N ILE A 100 3.58 -13.48 11.12
CA ILE A 100 2.41 -13.38 12.00
C ILE A 100 2.32 -11.98 12.64
N ALA A 101 3.45 -11.46 13.14
CA ALA A 101 3.51 -10.13 13.74
C ALA A 101 3.14 -9.03 12.72
N ARG A 102 3.60 -9.13 11.47
CA ARG A 102 3.25 -8.24 10.36
C ARG A 102 1.76 -8.29 10.02
N PHE A 103 1.17 -9.48 10.02
CA PHE A 103 -0.27 -9.64 9.82
C PHE A 103 -1.06 -8.92 10.92
N ILE A 104 -0.70 -9.10 12.21
CA ILE A 104 -1.32 -8.39 13.34
C ILE A 104 -1.12 -6.88 13.21
N GLN A 105 0.04 -6.42 12.77
CA GLN A 105 0.34 -5.01 12.56
C GLN A 105 -0.51 -4.42 11.43
N GLY A 106 -0.75 -5.16 10.35
CA GLY A 106 -1.68 -4.78 9.28
C GLY A 106 -3.12 -4.63 9.76
N LEU A 107 -3.62 -5.55 10.60
CA LEU A 107 -4.93 -5.43 11.25
C LEU A 107 -5.03 -4.16 12.12
N SER A 108 -3.96 -3.85 12.85
CA SER A 108 -3.88 -2.64 13.68
C SER A 108 -3.96 -1.36 12.83
N SER A 109 -3.28 -1.36 11.68
CA SER A 109 -3.34 -0.27 10.70
C SER A 109 -4.73 -0.11 10.09
N ALA A 110 -5.44 -1.22 9.84
CA ALA A 110 -6.81 -1.21 9.33
C ALA A 110 -7.81 -0.56 10.31
N ILE A 111 -7.57 -0.67 11.60
CA ILE A 111 -8.36 0.00 12.63
C ILE A 111 -7.97 1.48 12.73
N LEU A 112 -6.69 1.80 12.69
CA LEU A 112 -6.13 3.13 12.91
C LEU A 112 -6.39 4.09 11.74
N PHE A 113 -6.09 3.68 10.53
CA PHE A 113 -5.99 4.57 9.36
C PHE A 113 -7.32 5.23 8.95
N PRO A 114 -8.49 4.56 8.97
CA PRO A 114 -9.77 5.20 8.69
C PRO A 114 -10.12 6.31 9.68
N GLN A 115 -9.62 6.21 10.93
CA GLN A 115 -9.87 7.22 11.95
C GLN A 115 -9.18 8.55 11.64
N VAL A 116 -8.04 8.52 10.92
CA VAL A 116 -7.34 9.72 10.46
C VAL A 116 -8.23 10.55 9.55
N TYR A 117 -8.81 9.91 8.52
CA TYR A 117 -9.71 10.60 7.57
C TYR A 117 -10.97 11.12 8.22
N SER A 118 -11.61 10.26 9.04
CA SER A 118 -12.85 10.62 9.75
C SER A 118 -12.63 11.75 10.77
N SER A 119 -11.52 11.69 11.51
CA SER A 119 -11.20 12.73 12.51
C SER A 119 -10.87 14.08 11.88
N ILE A 120 -10.27 14.12 10.67
CA ILE A 120 -10.09 15.38 9.94
C ILE A 120 -11.45 16.03 9.67
N ARG A 121 -12.46 15.27 9.25
CA ARG A 121 -13.80 15.79 8.96
C ARG A 121 -14.53 16.31 10.21
N ILE A 122 -14.23 15.76 11.37
CA ILE A 122 -14.90 16.11 12.65
C ILE A 122 -14.21 17.31 13.33
N ASN A 123 -12.88 17.38 13.29
CA ASN A 123 -12.12 18.38 14.03
C ASN A 123 -11.94 19.70 13.26
N PHE A 124 -12.27 19.74 11.95
CA PHE A 124 -12.01 20.88 11.08
C PHE A 124 -13.25 21.26 10.28
N ASP A 125 -13.47 22.57 10.10
CA ASP A 125 -14.49 23.06 9.16
C ASP A 125 -14.12 22.71 7.70
N GLN A 126 -15.06 22.89 6.77
CA GLN A 126 -14.89 22.48 5.37
C GLN A 126 -13.63 23.06 4.70
N GLN A 127 -13.28 24.32 4.99
CA GLN A 127 -12.10 24.96 4.41
C GLN A 127 -10.80 24.48 5.06
N GLN A 128 -10.82 24.31 6.38
CA GLN A 128 -9.68 23.77 7.13
C GLN A 128 -9.43 22.30 6.80
N ALA A 129 -10.50 21.50 6.63
CA ALA A 129 -10.40 20.08 6.26
C ALA A 129 -9.71 19.89 4.90
N LYS A 130 -10.01 20.76 3.90
CA LYS A 130 -9.30 20.73 2.61
C LYS A 130 -7.79 20.90 2.79
N LYS A 131 -7.36 21.84 3.65
CA LYS A 131 -5.94 22.06 3.97
C LYS A 131 -5.35 20.87 4.73
N ALA A 132 -6.09 20.34 5.72
CA ALA A 132 -5.67 19.19 6.52
C ALA A 132 -5.46 17.93 5.66
N PHE A 133 -6.35 17.66 4.70
CA PHE A 133 -6.16 16.58 3.71
C PHE A 133 -4.94 16.83 2.80
N GLY A 134 -4.67 18.09 2.44
CA GLY A 134 -3.45 18.45 1.70
C GLY A 134 -2.19 18.13 2.51
N TYR A 135 -2.15 18.50 3.78
CA TYR A 135 -1.04 18.15 4.70
C TYR A 135 -0.93 16.63 4.90
N LEU A 136 -2.06 15.92 5.00
CA LEU A 136 -2.05 14.46 5.10
C LEU A 136 -1.44 13.84 3.84
N GLY A 137 -1.86 14.24 2.65
CA GLY A 137 -1.29 13.75 1.39
C GLY A 137 0.22 14.00 1.29
N MET A 138 0.67 15.20 1.70
CA MET A 138 2.11 15.51 1.77
C MET A 138 2.84 14.59 2.77
N MET A 139 2.26 14.37 3.96
CA MET A 139 2.85 13.53 4.98
C MET A 139 2.94 12.06 4.55
N LEU A 140 1.92 11.53 3.86
CA LEU A 140 1.95 10.18 3.31
C LEU A 140 3.08 10.01 2.26
N GLY A 141 3.27 11.01 1.39
CA GLY A 141 4.40 11.04 0.45
C GLY A 141 5.75 11.10 1.17
N LEU A 142 5.89 11.98 2.17
CA LEU A 142 7.11 12.06 3.00
C LEU A 142 7.38 10.77 3.76
N ALA A 143 6.34 10.09 4.26
CA ALA A 143 6.46 8.82 4.96
C ALA A 143 7.01 7.71 4.05
N ALA A 144 6.58 7.65 2.79
CA ALA A 144 7.09 6.69 1.81
C ALA A 144 8.58 6.93 1.52
N ILE A 145 8.98 8.20 1.36
CA ILE A 145 10.39 8.58 1.18
C ILE A 145 11.22 8.22 2.43
N ALA A 146 10.73 8.64 3.59
CA ALA A 146 11.39 8.39 4.86
C ALA A 146 11.52 6.88 5.13
N GLY A 147 10.50 6.08 4.80
CA GLY A 147 10.54 4.63 4.95
C GLY A 147 11.74 4.02 4.22
N GLN A 148 12.00 4.46 3.03
CA GLN A 148 13.11 3.93 2.22
C GLN A 148 14.48 4.53 2.63
N ALA A 149 14.61 5.85 2.63
CA ALA A 149 15.90 6.50 2.89
C ALA A 149 16.31 6.44 4.39
N PHE A 150 15.38 6.82 5.28
CA PHE A 150 15.64 6.81 6.73
C PHE A 150 15.67 5.39 7.28
N GLY A 151 14.86 4.47 6.73
CA GLY A 151 14.91 3.06 7.06
C GLY A 151 16.28 2.45 6.74
N GLY A 152 16.82 2.72 5.57
CA GLY A 152 18.17 2.30 5.19
C GLY A 152 19.26 2.85 6.13
N TRP A 153 19.10 4.12 6.55
CA TRP A 153 20.00 4.74 7.52
C TRP A 153 19.91 4.07 8.90
N LEU A 154 18.72 3.80 9.43
CA LEU A 154 18.52 3.10 10.70
C LEU A 154 19.16 1.71 10.72
N ILE A 155 19.01 0.96 9.62
CA ILE A 155 19.59 -0.38 9.50
C ILE A 155 21.12 -0.31 9.49
N THR A 156 21.68 0.65 8.75
CA THR A 156 23.13 0.84 8.61
C THR A 156 23.77 1.31 9.92
N LEU A 157 23.09 2.16 10.69
CA LEU A 157 23.54 2.57 12.03
C LEU A 157 23.67 1.41 12.99
N ASN A 158 22.92 0.32 12.77
CA ASN A 158 22.94 -0.89 13.58
C ASN A 158 22.91 -0.60 15.11
N LEU A 159 22.01 0.29 15.54
CA LEU A 159 21.89 0.70 16.93
C LEU A 159 21.72 -0.53 17.84
N PHE A 160 22.57 -0.65 18.83
CA PHE A 160 22.62 -1.76 19.81
C PHE A 160 22.73 -3.16 19.17
N GLY A 161 23.23 -3.27 17.94
CA GLY A 161 23.30 -4.55 17.22
C GLY A 161 21.95 -5.07 16.70
N LEU A 162 20.90 -4.23 16.73
CA LEU A 162 19.53 -4.63 16.37
C LEU A 162 19.26 -4.62 14.86
N SER A 163 20.16 -4.00 14.04
CA SER A 163 20.05 -4.01 12.59
C SER A 163 18.63 -3.64 12.09
N TRP A 164 18.01 -4.48 11.28
CA TRP A 164 16.67 -4.27 10.72
C TRP A 164 15.55 -4.13 11.77
N ARG A 165 15.74 -4.65 12.99
CA ARG A 165 14.75 -4.57 14.06
C ARG A 165 14.45 -3.13 14.48
N THR A 166 15.40 -2.22 14.29
CA THR A 166 15.26 -0.79 14.62
C THR A 166 14.16 -0.10 13.83
N ILE A 167 13.84 -0.57 12.60
CA ILE A 167 12.77 0.01 11.78
C ILE A 167 11.39 -0.15 12.43
N PHE A 168 11.18 -1.20 13.21
CA PHE A 168 9.93 -1.41 13.95
C PHE A 168 9.94 -0.67 15.29
N LEU A 169 11.09 -0.62 15.97
CA LEU A 169 11.20 0.05 17.27
C LEU A 169 10.99 1.56 17.19
N ILE A 170 11.28 2.21 16.05
CA ILE A 170 11.04 3.64 15.85
C ILE A 170 9.55 4.00 15.94
N ASN A 171 8.65 3.06 15.67
CA ASN A 171 7.21 3.25 15.77
C ASN A 171 6.76 3.47 17.23
N ILE A 172 7.53 2.98 18.21
CA ILE A 172 7.16 3.04 19.64
C ILE A 172 7.14 4.48 20.14
N PRO A 173 8.25 5.27 20.08
CA PRO A 173 8.23 6.64 20.56
C PRO A 173 7.23 7.51 19.80
N ILE A 174 7.08 7.30 18.49
CA ILE A 174 6.13 8.06 17.68
C ILE A 174 4.69 7.73 18.10
N GLY A 175 4.37 6.45 18.27
CA GLY A 175 3.04 6.01 18.68
C GLY A 175 2.69 6.41 20.11
N ILE A 176 3.63 6.36 21.06
CA ILE A 176 3.42 6.85 22.42
C ILE A 176 3.11 8.34 22.40
N LEU A 177 3.86 9.14 21.63
CA LEU A 177 3.60 10.57 21.47
C LEU A 177 2.21 10.81 20.85
N ALA A 178 1.83 10.05 19.84
CA ALA A 178 0.54 10.13 19.20
C ALA A 178 -0.62 9.82 20.17
N ILE A 179 -0.49 8.76 20.98
CA ILE A 179 -1.48 8.42 22.03
C ILE A 179 -1.53 9.53 23.09
N ALA A 180 -0.39 9.99 23.60
CA ALA A 180 -0.33 11.03 24.63
C ALA A 180 -1.01 12.33 24.17
N LEU A 181 -0.84 12.71 22.90
CA LEU A 181 -1.45 13.92 22.34
C LEU A 181 -2.87 13.70 21.80
N SER A 182 -3.36 12.47 21.73
CA SER A 182 -4.68 12.15 21.16
C SER A 182 -5.87 12.73 21.96
N HIS A 183 -5.64 13.22 23.18
CA HIS A 183 -6.68 13.91 23.96
C HIS A 183 -7.18 15.20 23.29
N TYR A 184 -6.40 15.77 22.34
CA TYR A 184 -6.82 16.90 21.52
C TYR A 184 -7.78 16.50 20.38
N LEU A 185 -7.99 15.20 20.12
CA LEU A 185 -8.98 14.74 19.15
C LEU A 185 -10.38 14.73 19.76
N SER A 186 -11.36 15.12 18.95
CA SER A 186 -12.79 14.99 19.29
C SER A 186 -13.24 13.54 19.07
N GLU A 187 -14.12 13.06 19.95
CA GLU A 187 -14.67 11.68 19.85
C GLU A 187 -15.57 11.52 18.62
N GLY A 188 -16.29 12.57 18.26
CA GLY A 188 -17.34 12.54 17.24
C GLY A 188 -18.62 11.86 17.74
N ASP A 189 -19.67 11.92 16.93
CA ASP A 189 -20.93 11.27 17.24
C ASP A 189 -20.83 9.77 17.07
N LYS A 190 -21.37 9.03 18.05
CA LYS A 190 -21.43 7.56 18.03
C LYS A 190 -22.78 7.12 17.48
N ILE A 191 -22.75 6.22 16.51
CA ILE A 191 -23.96 5.67 15.93
C ILE A 191 -24.31 4.37 16.67
N LYS A 192 -25.52 4.28 17.19
CA LYS A 192 -26.04 3.03 17.81
C LYS A 192 -26.49 2.05 16.72
N VAL A 193 -25.53 1.43 16.06
CA VAL A 193 -25.78 0.41 15.02
C VAL A 193 -24.94 -0.82 15.34
N ASN A 194 -25.53 -2.01 15.19
CA ASN A 194 -24.77 -3.24 15.32
C ASN A 194 -23.87 -3.45 14.10
N LEU A 195 -22.64 -3.87 14.32
CA LEU A 195 -21.72 -4.25 13.26
C LEU A 195 -22.26 -5.52 12.57
N ASP A 196 -22.21 -5.52 11.27
CA ASP A 196 -22.50 -6.71 10.48
C ASP A 196 -21.33 -7.70 10.50
N TRP A 197 -21.24 -8.49 11.56
CA TRP A 197 -20.17 -9.48 11.73
C TRP A 197 -20.16 -10.54 10.64
N VAL A 198 -21.33 -10.89 10.09
CA VAL A 198 -21.43 -11.87 9.01
C VAL A 198 -20.80 -11.29 7.73
N GLY A 199 -21.13 -10.05 7.38
CA GLY A 199 -20.50 -9.34 6.27
C GLY A 199 -18.99 -9.19 6.45
N VAL A 200 -18.51 -8.86 7.66
CA VAL A 200 -17.08 -8.77 7.99
C VAL A 200 -16.37 -10.11 7.77
N ILE A 201 -16.91 -11.20 8.30
CA ILE A 201 -16.30 -12.53 8.17
C ILE A 201 -16.30 -12.98 6.71
N LEU A 202 -17.40 -12.83 6.00
CA LEU A 202 -17.53 -13.24 4.60
C LEU A 202 -16.60 -12.45 3.68
N SER A 203 -16.54 -11.12 3.83
CA SER A 203 -15.66 -10.27 3.01
C SER A 203 -14.19 -10.56 3.28
N SER A 204 -13.78 -10.58 4.55
CA SER A 204 -12.39 -10.80 4.95
C SER A 204 -11.92 -12.21 4.58
N SER A 205 -12.70 -13.25 4.90
CA SER A 205 -12.36 -14.63 4.52
C SER A 205 -12.40 -14.83 3.00
N GLY A 206 -13.37 -14.24 2.30
CA GLY A 206 -13.48 -14.33 0.85
C GLY A 206 -12.25 -13.75 0.15
N ILE A 207 -11.82 -12.54 0.54
CA ILE A 207 -10.61 -11.89 -0.02
C ILE A 207 -9.37 -12.69 0.36
N GLY A 208 -9.21 -13.04 1.65
CA GLY A 208 -8.03 -13.76 2.13
C GLY A 208 -7.86 -15.12 1.45
N VAL A 209 -8.92 -15.91 1.37
CA VAL A 209 -8.91 -17.23 0.72
C VAL A 209 -8.69 -17.11 -0.80
N THR A 210 -9.22 -16.07 -1.45
CA THR A 210 -8.98 -15.82 -2.89
C THR A 210 -7.51 -15.51 -3.18
N LEU A 211 -6.83 -14.77 -2.32
CA LEU A 211 -5.44 -14.39 -2.52
C LEU A 211 -4.44 -15.47 -2.07
N LEU A 212 -4.85 -16.36 -1.16
CA LEU A 212 -3.97 -17.38 -0.57
C LEU A 212 -3.26 -18.27 -1.61
N PRO A 213 -3.90 -18.79 -2.67
CA PRO A 213 -3.22 -19.61 -3.69
C PRO A 213 -2.11 -18.85 -4.41
N PHE A 214 -2.30 -17.55 -4.66
CA PHE A 214 -1.29 -16.72 -5.30
C PHE A 214 -0.08 -16.48 -4.37
N LEU A 215 -0.33 -16.26 -3.08
CA LEU A 215 0.71 -16.10 -2.06
C LEU A 215 1.53 -17.37 -1.86
N MET A 216 0.87 -18.52 -1.90
CA MET A 216 1.48 -19.84 -1.71
C MET A 216 1.98 -20.47 -3.00
N LEU A 217 1.82 -19.81 -4.14
CA LEU A 217 2.22 -20.33 -5.44
C LEU A 217 3.67 -20.84 -5.50
N PRO A 218 4.66 -20.16 -4.86
CA PRO A 218 6.03 -20.65 -4.84
C PRO A 218 6.24 -21.98 -4.10
N ILE A 219 5.36 -22.31 -3.13
CA ILE A 219 5.45 -23.55 -2.33
C ILE A 219 4.56 -24.64 -2.91
N TRP A 220 3.30 -24.30 -3.22
CA TRP A 220 2.31 -25.28 -3.61
C TRP A 220 2.30 -25.58 -5.12
N GLY A 221 2.87 -24.67 -5.91
CA GLY A 221 2.68 -24.67 -7.36
C GLY A 221 1.20 -24.42 -7.72
N TRP A 222 0.91 -24.44 -9.03
CA TRP A 222 -0.48 -24.37 -9.52
C TRP A 222 -1.05 -25.79 -9.62
N ALA A 223 -1.64 -26.26 -8.55
CA ALA A 223 -2.24 -27.58 -8.43
C ALA A 223 -3.77 -27.51 -8.34
N LEU A 224 -4.44 -28.66 -8.38
CA LEU A 224 -5.89 -28.76 -8.20
C LEU A 224 -6.34 -28.18 -6.84
N SER A 225 -5.54 -28.38 -5.80
CA SER A 225 -5.77 -27.79 -4.46
C SER A 225 -5.77 -26.26 -4.49
N SER A 226 -4.82 -25.64 -5.20
CA SER A 226 -4.74 -24.18 -5.36
C SER A 226 -5.97 -23.65 -6.10
N SER A 227 -6.39 -24.33 -7.16
CA SER A 227 -7.60 -24.00 -7.91
C SER A 227 -8.86 -24.13 -7.06
N SER A 228 -8.96 -25.18 -6.24
CA SER A 228 -10.10 -25.41 -5.33
C SER A 228 -10.21 -24.31 -4.27
N ILE A 229 -9.08 -23.89 -3.69
CA ILE A 229 -9.04 -22.77 -2.71
C ILE A 229 -9.46 -21.47 -3.38
N LEU A 230 -9.00 -21.20 -4.61
CA LEU A 230 -9.40 -20.00 -5.37
C LEU A 230 -10.92 -19.98 -5.59
N ILE A 231 -11.50 -21.10 -6.06
CA ILE A 231 -12.93 -21.23 -6.28
C ILE A 231 -13.68 -21.01 -4.97
N MET A 232 -13.23 -21.59 -3.86
CA MET A 232 -13.82 -21.40 -2.55
C MET A 232 -13.81 -19.91 -2.13
N GLY A 233 -12.71 -19.21 -2.34
CA GLY A 233 -12.61 -17.78 -2.06
C GLY A 233 -13.59 -16.95 -2.89
N LEU A 234 -13.70 -17.23 -4.19
CA LEU A 234 -14.66 -16.58 -5.09
C LEU A 234 -16.12 -16.87 -4.68
N LEU A 235 -16.43 -18.09 -4.23
CA LEU A 235 -17.74 -18.43 -3.69
C LEU A 235 -18.06 -17.67 -2.40
N LEU A 236 -17.08 -17.47 -1.51
CA LEU A 236 -17.26 -16.67 -0.30
C LEU A 236 -17.53 -15.20 -0.65
N ILE A 237 -16.84 -14.64 -1.66
CA ILE A 237 -17.11 -13.28 -2.15
C ILE A 237 -18.51 -13.20 -2.77
N ALA A 238 -18.90 -14.18 -3.57
CA ALA A 238 -20.25 -14.22 -4.14
C ALA A 238 -21.34 -14.34 -3.05
N LEU A 239 -21.09 -15.13 -2.01
CA LEU A 239 -21.97 -15.25 -0.85
C LEU A 239 -22.03 -13.94 -0.06
N PHE A 240 -20.92 -13.24 0.12
CA PHE A 240 -20.87 -11.91 0.71
C PHE A 240 -21.74 -10.92 -0.07
N VAL A 241 -21.56 -10.84 -1.39
CA VAL A 241 -22.37 -9.95 -2.25
C VAL A 241 -23.86 -10.28 -2.16
N TYR A 242 -24.20 -11.55 -2.22
CA TYR A 242 -25.60 -12.00 -2.08
C TYR A 242 -26.20 -11.64 -0.71
N TYR A 243 -25.42 -11.84 0.37
CA TYR A 243 -25.82 -11.52 1.72
C TYR A 243 -26.07 -10.00 1.90
N GLU A 244 -25.16 -9.16 1.42
CA GLU A 244 -25.28 -7.70 1.48
C GLU A 244 -26.51 -7.19 0.72
N ILE A 245 -26.78 -7.72 -0.48
CA ILE A 245 -27.98 -7.37 -1.26
C ILE A 245 -29.25 -7.72 -0.48
N LYS A 246 -29.29 -8.90 0.16
CA LYS A 246 -30.44 -9.29 1.00
C LYS A 246 -30.61 -8.41 2.23
N LEU A 247 -29.49 -7.96 2.82
CA LEU A 247 -29.49 -7.07 3.98
C LEU A 247 -30.08 -5.70 3.61
N GLU A 248 -29.68 -5.15 2.46
CA GLU A 248 -30.24 -3.90 1.93
C GLU A 248 -31.75 -4.02 1.63
N GLN A 249 -32.20 -5.11 1.05
CA GLN A 249 -33.63 -5.37 0.79
C GLN A 249 -34.48 -5.39 2.07
N LYS A 250 -33.90 -5.89 3.17
CA LYS A 250 -34.51 -5.88 4.50
C LYS A 250 -34.41 -4.54 5.25
N ARG A 251 -33.95 -3.47 4.59
CA ARG A 251 -33.69 -2.13 5.16
C ARG A 251 -32.78 -2.15 6.39
N LYS A 252 -31.92 -3.14 6.51
CA LYS A 252 -30.85 -3.17 7.52
C LYS A 252 -29.63 -2.43 6.98
N VAL A 253 -28.75 -2.00 7.87
CA VAL A 253 -27.53 -1.28 7.50
C VAL A 253 -26.47 -2.30 7.07
N PRO A 254 -26.12 -2.40 5.78
CA PRO A 254 -25.09 -3.31 5.29
C PRO A 254 -23.69 -2.84 5.72
N LEU A 255 -22.71 -3.75 5.73
CA LEU A 255 -21.30 -3.38 5.83
C LEU A 255 -20.93 -2.52 4.63
N LEU A 256 -21.45 -2.88 3.46
CA LEU A 256 -21.12 -2.29 2.18
C LEU A 256 -22.32 -2.28 1.25
N SER A 257 -22.78 -1.11 0.79
CA SER A 257 -23.83 -1.05 -0.21
C SER A 257 -23.34 -1.50 -1.57
N ILE A 258 -23.77 -2.66 -1.99
CA ILE A 258 -23.39 -3.26 -3.30
C ILE A 258 -23.92 -2.43 -4.47
N ARG A 259 -24.96 -1.61 -4.28
CA ARG A 259 -25.51 -0.74 -5.34
C ARG A 259 -24.46 0.21 -5.93
N ILE A 260 -23.44 0.57 -5.15
CA ILE A 260 -22.36 1.42 -5.65
C ILE A 260 -21.57 0.75 -6.79
N LEU A 261 -21.54 -0.59 -6.84
CA LEU A 261 -20.91 -1.36 -7.91
C LEU A 261 -21.72 -1.39 -9.21
N ASN A 262 -22.99 -0.94 -9.20
CA ASN A 262 -23.76 -0.74 -10.44
C ASN A 262 -23.28 0.48 -11.22
N ASN A 263 -22.51 1.35 -10.58
CA ASN A 263 -21.88 2.51 -11.23
C ASN A 263 -20.63 2.04 -12.00
N ARG A 264 -20.78 1.82 -13.32
CA ARG A 264 -19.69 1.35 -14.19
C ARG A 264 -18.43 2.25 -14.13
N PRO A 265 -18.52 3.61 -14.21
CA PRO A 265 -17.37 4.47 -14.01
C PRO A 265 -16.63 4.25 -12.69
N PHE A 266 -17.34 4.03 -11.60
CA PHE A 266 -16.75 3.74 -10.30
C PHE A 266 -15.98 2.42 -10.30
N VAL A 267 -16.57 1.36 -10.82
CA VAL A 267 -15.93 0.02 -10.90
C VAL A 267 -14.66 0.08 -11.75
N ILE A 268 -14.70 0.74 -12.91
CA ILE A 268 -13.51 0.96 -13.75
C ILE A 268 -12.44 1.71 -12.96
N GLY A 269 -12.85 2.75 -12.22
CA GLY A 269 -11.95 3.51 -11.33
C GLY A 269 -11.28 2.63 -10.29
N LEU A 270 -12.01 1.68 -9.67
CA LEU A 270 -11.45 0.73 -8.72
C LEU A 270 -10.37 -0.16 -9.34
N PHE A 271 -10.58 -0.66 -10.56
CA PHE A 271 -9.56 -1.45 -11.27
C PHE A 271 -8.33 -0.62 -11.65
N ILE A 272 -8.51 0.67 -12.02
CA ILE A 272 -7.38 1.58 -12.24
C ILE A 272 -6.54 1.70 -10.96
N VAL A 273 -7.20 1.93 -9.82
CA VAL A 273 -6.54 2.00 -8.51
C VAL A 273 -5.76 0.73 -8.22
N MET A 274 -6.37 -0.43 -8.41
CA MET A 274 -5.73 -1.72 -8.17
C MET A 274 -4.47 -1.90 -9.05
N CYS A 275 -4.55 -1.60 -10.34
CA CYS A 275 -3.39 -1.68 -11.25
C CYS A 275 -2.24 -0.76 -10.83
N VAL A 276 -2.54 0.50 -10.47
CA VAL A 276 -1.52 1.48 -10.09
C VAL A 276 -0.85 1.08 -8.76
N TYR A 277 -1.62 0.63 -7.77
CA TYR A 277 -1.06 0.22 -6.48
C TYR A 277 -0.29 -1.11 -6.57
N ALA A 278 -0.65 -2.00 -7.49
CA ALA A 278 0.14 -3.20 -7.76
C ALA A 278 1.58 -2.85 -8.20
N THR A 279 1.75 -1.84 -9.04
CA THR A 279 3.10 -1.38 -9.45
C THR A 279 3.85 -0.73 -8.31
N SER A 280 3.15 -0.04 -7.41
CA SER A 280 3.75 0.72 -6.29
C SER A 280 4.39 -0.16 -5.23
N SER A 281 3.91 -1.38 -5.02
CA SER A 281 4.49 -2.35 -4.08
C SER A 281 5.56 -3.23 -4.77
N ALA A 282 5.30 -3.67 -6.01
CA ALA A 282 6.22 -4.51 -6.77
C ALA A 282 7.58 -3.84 -7.03
N PHE A 283 7.57 -2.58 -7.47
CA PHE A 283 8.77 -1.86 -7.90
C PHE A 283 9.81 -1.65 -6.79
N PRO A 284 9.48 -1.09 -5.61
CA PRO A 284 10.47 -0.87 -4.56
C PRO A 284 11.11 -2.18 -4.07
N LEU A 285 10.34 -3.24 -4.00
CA LEU A 285 10.80 -4.55 -3.59
C LEU A 285 11.83 -5.12 -4.57
N LEU A 286 11.50 -5.17 -5.86
CA LEU A 286 12.41 -5.65 -6.90
C LEU A 286 13.70 -4.83 -6.98
N LEU A 287 13.57 -3.50 -6.89
CA LEU A 287 14.72 -2.61 -6.93
C LEU A 287 15.62 -2.80 -5.70
N SER A 288 15.05 -2.95 -4.49
CA SER A 288 15.83 -3.20 -3.27
C SER A 288 16.64 -4.49 -3.37
N ILE A 289 16.04 -5.57 -3.89
CA ILE A 289 16.72 -6.85 -4.11
C ILE A 289 17.87 -6.69 -5.10
N LEU A 290 17.64 -6.01 -6.23
CA LEU A 290 18.67 -5.76 -7.23
C LEU A 290 19.84 -4.95 -6.67
N LEU A 291 19.54 -3.85 -5.96
CA LEU A 291 20.56 -2.95 -5.44
C LEU A 291 21.41 -3.62 -4.34
N GLN A 292 20.78 -4.37 -3.43
CA GLN A 292 21.49 -4.96 -2.29
C GLN A 292 22.11 -6.33 -2.64
N ASN A 293 21.36 -7.26 -3.23
CA ASN A 293 21.89 -8.59 -3.58
C ASN A 293 22.65 -8.59 -4.90
N GLY A 294 22.27 -7.74 -5.87
CA GLY A 294 22.94 -7.65 -7.17
C GLY A 294 24.17 -6.78 -7.13
N LEU A 295 24.07 -5.57 -6.61
CA LEU A 295 25.15 -4.59 -6.60
C LEU A 295 25.93 -4.54 -5.28
N GLY A 296 25.51 -5.27 -4.25
CA GLY A 296 26.16 -5.26 -2.94
C GLY A 296 26.02 -3.94 -2.19
N LEU A 297 25.05 -3.08 -2.57
CA LEU A 297 24.86 -1.80 -1.88
C LEU A 297 24.39 -2.02 -0.46
N THR A 298 24.83 -1.14 0.44
CA THR A 298 24.30 -1.11 1.81
C THR A 298 22.82 -0.71 1.83
N PRO A 299 22.06 -1.04 2.88
CA PRO A 299 20.67 -0.61 3.02
C PRO A 299 20.48 0.90 2.87
N LEU A 300 21.42 1.70 3.41
CA LEU A 300 21.42 3.16 3.26
C LEU A 300 21.57 3.58 1.78
N GLN A 301 22.55 3.04 1.08
CA GLN A 301 22.78 3.35 -0.32
C GLN A 301 21.59 2.93 -1.18
N SER A 302 21.02 1.74 -0.91
CA SER A 302 19.80 1.26 -1.57
C SER A 302 18.62 2.20 -1.29
N GLY A 303 18.40 2.62 -0.05
CA GLY A 303 17.34 3.55 0.33
C GLY A 303 17.51 4.93 -0.34
N LEU A 304 18.71 5.45 -0.43
CA LEU A 304 19.01 6.73 -1.10
C LEU A 304 18.72 6.69 -2.61
N MET A 305 18.81 5.53 -3.26
CA MET A 305 18.46 5.38 -4.67
C MET A 305 16.96 5.62 -4.95
N PHE A 306 16.08 5.58 -3.94
CA PHE A 306 14.67 5.93 -4.10
C PHE A 306 14.39 7.44 -4.01
N VAL A 307 15.34 8.25 -3.51
CA VAL A 307 15.17 9.70 -3.35
C VAL A 307 14.82 10.39 -4.67
N PRO A 308 15.47 10.11 -5.82
CA PRO A 308 15.09 10.71 -7.11
C PRO A 308 13.64 10.41 -7.50
N ALA A 309 13.16 9.17 -7.32
CA ALA A 309 11.76 8.82 -7.59
C ALA A 309 10.81 9.61 -6.68
N SER A 310 11.16 9.75 -5.43
CA SER A 310 10.39 10.49 -4.44
C SER A 310 10.32 11.99 -4.78
N ILE A 311 11.42 12.59 -5.20
CA ILE A 311 11.46 13.98 -5.68
C ILE A 311 10.57 14.14 -6.91
N GLY A 312 10.67 13.23 -7.88
CA GLY A 312 9.81 13.23 -9.06
C GLY A 312 8.32 13.17 -8.69
N PHE A 313 7.95 12.26 -7.77
CA PHE A 313 6.58 12.12 -7.25
C PHE A 313 6.08 13.41 -6.60
N VAL A 314 6.87 14.01 -5.72
CA VAL A 314 6.49 15.27 -5.03
C VAL A 314 6.31 16.39 -6.04
N ILE A 315 7.25 16.61 -6.95
CA ILE A 315 7.16 17.65 -7.97
C ILE A 315 5.88 17.47 -8.80
N SER A 316 5.65 16.26 -9.30
CA SER A 316 4.47 15.99 -10.12
C SER A 316 3.17 16.15 -9.33
N SER A 317 3.14 15.77 -8.06
CA SER A 317 1.97 15.91 -7.19
C SER A 317 1.54 17.38 -7.01
N PHE A 318 2.49 18.32 -7.04
CA PHE A 318 2.18 19.76 -7.00
C PHE A 318 1.69 20.30 -8.34
N ILE A 319 2.26 19.83 -9.45
CA ILE A 319 1.98 20.36 -10.78
C ILE A 319 0.71 19.77 -11.38
N THR A 320 0.48 18.48 -11.17
CA THR A 320 -0.60 17.71 -11.80
C THR A 320 -2.01 18.27 -11.55
N PRO A 321 -2.41 18.75 -10.36
CA PRO A 321 -3.72 19.35 -10.17
C PRO A 321 -3.98 20.53 -11.12
N SER A 322 -2.97 21.36 -11.38
CA SER A 322 -3.07 22.48 -12.32
C SER A 322 -3.22 21.98 -13.77
N TRP A 323 -2.51 20.92 -14.13
CA TRP A 323 -2.65 20.30 -15.44
C TRP A 323 -4.02 19.65 -15.65
N VAL A 324 -4.54 18.95 -14.61
CA VAL A 324 -5.89 18.37 -14.66
C VAL A 324 -6.95 19.47 -14.84
N ASN A 325 -6.82 20.60 -14.13
CA ASN A 325 -7.73 21.73 -14.31
C ASN A 325 -7.71 22.31 -15.73
N ARG A 326 -6.55 22.25 -16.42
CA ARG A 326 -6.39 22.80 -17.76
C ARG A 326 -6.70 21.79 -18.87
N TYR A 327 -6.31 20.52 -18.72
CA TYR A 327 -6.37 19.50 -19.77
C TYR A 327 -7.34 18.35 -19.45
N GLY A 328 -7.99 18.41 -18.28
CA GLY A 328 -8.94 17.39 -17.82
C GLY A 328 -8.27 16.05 -17.46
N ASP A 329 -9.10 15.01 -17.42
CA ASP A 329 -8.69 13.65 -17.01
C ASP A 329 -7.68 13.00 -17.98
N LYS A 330 -7.44 13.59 -19.17
CA LYS A 330 -6.42 13.12 -20.12
C LYS A 330 -5.00 13.13 -19.55
N VAL A 331 -4.73 13.98 -18.55
CA VAL A 331 -3.43 14.04 -17.84
C VAL A 331 -3.11 12.70 -17.16
N LEU A 332 -4.12 12.05 -16.54
CA LEU A 332 -3.92 10.74 -15.92
C LEU A 332 -3.63 9.66 -16.96
N LEU A 333 -4.32 9.72 -18.11
CA LEU A 333 -4.08 8.79 -19.23
C LEU A 333 -2.63 8.89 -19.71
N TRP A 334 -2.16 10.11 -20.01
CA TRP A 334 -0.76 10.32 -20.41
C TRP A 334 0.22 9.92 -19.29
N GLY A 335 -0.13 10.23 -18.03
CA GLY A 335 0.64 9.77 -16.87
C GLY A 335 0.82 8.24 -16.86
N ALA A 336 -0.25 7.48 -17.10
CA ALA A 336 -0.20 6.01 -17.11
C ALA A 336 0.63 5.45 -18.29
N VAL A 337 0.51 6.02 -19.48
CA VAL A 337 1.34 5.64 -20.63
C VAL A 337 2.82 5.93 -20.36
N LEU A 338 3.14 7.15 -19.89
CA LEU A 338 4.50 7.55 -19.57
C LEU A 338 5.08 6.71 -18.41
N TYR A 339 4.24 6.28 -17.46
CA TYR A 339 4.64 5.40 -16.36
C TYR A 339 5.09 4.03 -16.87
N GLY A 340 4.34 3.44 -17.80
CA GLY A 340 4.76 2.21 -18.48
C GLY A 340 6.06 2.40 -19.26
N ILE A 341 6.22 3.49 -19.99
CA ILE A 341 7.45 3.83 -20.72
C ILE A 341 8.63 4.00 -19.75
N SER A 342 8.42 4.64 -18.60
CA SER A 342 9.47 4.81 -17.58
C SER A 342 10.02 3.48 -17.06
N TYR A 343 9.17 2.46 -16.89
CA TYR A 343 9.63 1.11 -16.55
C TYR A 343 10.42 0.45 -17.68
N ILE A 344 10.00 0.62 -18.94
CA ILE A 344 10.76 0.11 -20.09
C ILE A 344 12.16 0.74 -20.13
N VAL A 345 12.25 2.06 -19.94
CA VAL A 345 13.55 2.77 -19.87
C VAL A 345 14.40 2.28 -18.70
N LEU A 346 13.80 2.03 -17.54
CA LEU A 346 14.50 1.45 -16.39
C LEU A 346 15.06 0.05 -16.73
N MET A 347 14.25 -0.81 -17.32
CA MET A 347 14.67 -2.17 -17.74
C MET A 347 15.85 -2.11 -18.72
N MET A 348 15.81 -1.22 -19.71
CA MET A 348 16.92 -1.02 -20.63
C MET A 348 18.20 -0.58 -19.91
N ASN A 349 18.09 0.33 -18.93
CA ASN A 349 19.23 0.82 -18.17
C ASN A 349 19.79 -0.22 -17.18
N ILE A 350 18.98 -1.16 -16.70
CA ILE A 350 19.43 -2.28 -15.86
C ILE A 350 20.19 -3.32 -16.72
N ASN A 351 19.72 -3.61 -17.92
CA ASN A 351 20.25 -4.70 -18.77
C ASN A 351 21.51 -4.33 -19.57
N VAL A 352 21.75 -3.06 -19.83
CA VAL A 352 22.87 -2.59 -20.68
C VAL A 352 24.25 -2.73 -20.00
N THR A 353 24.31 -3.18 -18.72
CA THR A 353 25.53 -3.01 -17.96
C THR A 353 26.07 -4.28 -17.35
N SER A 354 26.95 -4.95 -18.09
CA SER A 354 27.78 -6.06 -17.57
C SER A 354 28.96 -5.61 -16.68
N SER A 355 29.26 -4.34 -16.53
CA SER A 355 30.41 -3.89 -15.72
C SER A 355 30.37 -2.49 -15.11
N LEU A 356 29.54 -1.59 -15.60
CA LEU A 356 29.40 -0.23 -15.04
C LEU A 356 27.94 0.23 -15.15
N ILE A 357 27.15 0.00 -14.11
CA ILE A 357 25.85 0.68 -14.02
C ILE A 357 26.16 2.19 -14.05
N HIS A 358 25.71 2.85 -15.09
CA HIS A 358 25.74 4.30 -15.11
C HIS A 358 24.70 4.82 -14.14
N PHE A 359 25.08 4.97 -12.86
CA PHE A 359 24.21 5.45 -11.79
C PHE A 359 23.39 6.68 -12.22
N ASN A 360 23.97 7.58 -13.03
CA ASN A 360 23.25 8.74 -13.55
C ASN A 360 22.03 8.37 -14.40
N LYS A 361 22.12 7.33 -15.24
CA LYS A 361 20.97 6.86 -16.05
C LYS A 361 19.91 6.20 -15.18
N LEU A 362 20.36 5.47 -14.16
CA LEU A 362 19.45 4.84 -13.19
C LEU A 362 18.69 5.92 -12.39
N ILE A 363 19.41 6.91 -11.85
CA ILE A 363 18.82 8.05 -11.13
C ILE A 363 17.76 8.77 -11.97
N LEU A 364 18.05 9.04 -13.23
CA LEU A 364 17.11 9.71 -14.13
C LEU A 364 15.86 8.84 -14.39
N SER A 365 16.03 7.53 -14.62
CA SER A 365 14.90 6.61 -14.79
C SER A 365 14.01 6.55 -13.55
N LEU A 366 14.62 6.53 -12.37
CA LEU A 366 13.91 6.52 -11.09
C LEU A 366 13.12 7.82 -10.88
N PHE A 367 13.72 8.98 -11.21
CA PHE A 367 13.02 10.25 -11.17
C PHE A 367 11.77 10.25 -12.04
N PHE A 368 11.88 9.77 -13.29
CA PHE A 368 10.73 9.71 -14.20
C PHE A 368 9.67 8.72 -13.74
N ILE A 369 10.03 7.58 -13.15
CA ILE A 369 9.08 6.65 -12.55
C ILE A 369 8.26 7.36 -11.47
N GLY A 370 8.92 8.04 -10.53
CA GLY A 370 8.21 8.77 -9.49
C GLY A 370 7.37 9.92 -10.03
N PHE A 371 7.89 10.67 -10.99
CA PHE A 371 7.16 11.78 -11.61
C PHE A 371 5.87 11.32 -12.30
N THR A 372 5.96 10.27 -13.10
CA THR A 372 4.79 9.74 -13.82
C THR A 372 3.81 9.04 -12.88
N GLN A 373 4.30 8.39 -11.82
CA GLN A 373 3.46 7.82 -10.76
C GLN A 373 2.64 8.92 -10.06
N GLY A 374 3.26 10.05 -9.70
CA GLY A 374 2.57 11.17 -9.07
C GLY A 374 1.53 11.82 -9.98
N MET A 375 1.74 11.85 -11.31
CA MET A 375 0.75 12.31 -12.28
C MET A 375 -0.55 11.49 -12.23
N ILE A 376 -0.48 10.23 -11.84
CA ILE A 376 -1.65 9.35 -11.75
C ILE A 376 -2.23 9.38 -10.34
N MET A 377 -1.40 9.07 -9.34
CA MET A 377 -1.89 8.80 -7.97
C MET A 377 -2.53 10.00 -7.32
N THR A 378 -2.01 11.20 -7.55
CA THR A 378 -2.50 12.43 -6.91
C THR A 378 -3.95 12.76 -7.30
N PRO A 379 -4.35 12.81 -8.59
CA PRO A 379 -5.73 13.10 -8.97
C PRO A 379 -6.64 11.88 -9.02
N MET A 380 -6.08 10.66 -8.99
CA MET A 380 -6.82 9.41 -9.19
C MET A 380 -7.95 9.21 -8.18
N LEU A 381 -7.69 9.47 -6.90
CA LEU A 381 -8.72 9.31 -5.87
C LEU A 381 -9.90 10.25 -6.12
N ASN A 382 -9.61 11.50 -6.46
CA ASN A 382 -10.65 12.47 -6.80
C ASN A 382 -11.43 12.04 -8.05
N LEU A 383 -10.74 11.54 -9.08
CA LEU A 383 -11.36 11.02 -10.29
C LEU A 383 -12.35 9.91 -10.00
N VAL A 384 -11.95 8.93 -9.19
CA VAL A 384 -12.78 7.76 -8.82
C VAL A 384 -13.95 8.19 -7.94
N LEU A 385 -13.70 8.98 -6.89
CA LEU A 385 -14.75 9.41 -5.98
C LEU A 385 -15.73 10.41 -6.60
N SER A 386 -15.35 11.16 -7.65
CA SER A 386 -16.25 12.06 -8.39
C SER A 386 -17.32 11.32 -9.19
N THR A 387 -17.18 10.00 -9.37
CA THR A 387 -18.17 9.19 -10.10
C THR A 387 -19.33 8.74 -9.21
N VAL A 388 -19.29 8.97 -7.90
CA VAL A 388 -20.33 8.55 -6.95
C VAL A 388 -20.96 9.77 -6.26
N GLN A 389 -22.19 9.57 -5.77
CA GLN A 389 -22.92 10.59 -5.01
C GLN A 389 -22.26 10.87 -3.65
N MET A 390 -22.41 12.08 -3.14
CA MET A 390 -21.79 12.53 -1.89
C MET A 390 -22.18 11.66 -0.68
N GLU A 391 -23.41 11.16 -0.65
CA GLU A 391 -23.94 10.30 0.42
C GLU A 391 -23.18 8.96 0.49
N SER A 392 -22.68 8.47 -0.65
CA SER A 392 -21.94 7.22 -0.78
C SER A 392 -20.42 7.40 -0.74
N ALA A 393 -19.91 8.65 -0.66
CA ALA A 393 -18.48 8.94 -0.78
C ALA A 393 -17.63 8.30 0.33
N GLY A 394 -18.16 8.16 1.55
CA GLY A 394 -17.48 7.47 2.65
C GLY A 394 -17.25 5.98 2.35
N MET A 395 -18.28 5.32 1.85
CA MET A 395 -18.25 3.91 1.47
C MET A 395 -17.34 3.68 0.25
N ALA A 396 -17.44 4.56 -0.77
CA ALA A 396 -16.61 4.54 -1.95
C ALA A 396 -15.12 4.70 -1.61
N SER A 397 -14.78 5.57 -0.66
CA SER A 397 -13.40 5.75 -0.21
C SER A 397 -12.87 4.51 0.53
N GLY A 398 -13.70 3.84 1.34
CA GLY A 398 -13.36 2.57 1.98
C GLY A 398 -13.08 1.46 0.95
N PHE A 399 -13.94 1.31 -0.05
CA PHE A 399 -13.73 0.39 -1.17
C PHE A 399 -12.41 0.67 -1.90
N THR A 400 -12.20 1.94 -2.26
CA THR A 400 -11.00 2.36 -2.98
C THR A 400 -9.76 2.02 -2.17
N ALA A 401 -9.74 2.31 -0.88
CA ALA A 401 -8.61 2.03 -0.02
C ALA A 401 -8.38 0.52 0.19
N THR A 402 -9.44 -0.29 0.25
CA THR A 402 -9.32 -1.77 0.25
C THR A 402 -8.69 -2.27 -1.05
N LEU A 403 -9.14 -1.78 -2.21
CA LEU A 403 -8.57 -2.16 -3.51
C LEU A 403 -7.12 -1.67 -3.69
N GLN A 404 -6.73 -0.56 -3.06
CA GLN A 404 -5.33 -0.13 -3.00
C GLN A 404 -4.46 -1.21 -2.35
N GLN A 405 -4.86 -1.70 -1.17
CA GLN A 405 -4.08 -2.71 -0.43
C GLN A 405 -4.09 -4.07 -1.14
N ILE A 406 -5.23 -4.49 -1.68
CA ILE A 406 -5.31 -5.73 -2.48
C ILE A 406 -4.41 -5.62 -3.71
N GLY A 407 -4.44 -4.49 -4.42
CA GLY A 407 -3.57 -4.23 -5.56
C GLY A 407 -2.09 -4.31 -5.17
N ALA A 408 -1.69 -3.67 -4.08
CA ALA A 408 -0.33 -3.69 -3.55
C ALA A 408 0.12 -5.13 -3.23
N ALA A 409 -0.73 -5.91 -2.52
CA ALA A 409 -0.47 -7.31 -2.19
C ALA A 409 -0.30 -8.19 -3.44
N ILE A 410 -1.17 -8.03 -4.44
CA ILE A 410 -1.06 -8.73 -5.74
C ILE A 410 0.26 -8.36 -6.43
N GLY A 411 0.61 -7.07 -6.43
CA GLY A 411 1.81 -6.57 -7.07
C GLY A 411 3.09 -7.14 -6.48
N ALA A 412 3.24 -7.07 -5.15
CA ALA A 412 4.39 -7.62 -4.45
C ALA A 412 4.51 -9.14 -4.67
N THR A 413 3.38 -9.86 -4.58
CA THR A 413 3.34 -11.31 -4.84
C THR A 413 3.75 -11.65 -6.26
N ALA A 414 3.13 -11.01 -7.27
CA ALA A 414 3.44 -11.27 -8.68
C ALA A 414 4.91 -10.99 -8.99
N ALA A 415 5.45 -9.88 -8.46
CA ALA A 415 6.85 -9.52 -8.65
C ALA A 415 7.82 -10.61 -8.14
N LEU A 416 7.58 -11.11 -6.92
CA LEU A 416 8.44 -12.13 -6.31
C LEU A 416 8.26 -13.51 -6.93
N VAL A 417 7.03 -13.91 -7.29
CA VAL A 417 6.76 -15.17 -7.97
C VAL A 417 7.48 -15.22 -9.33
N ILE A 418 7.38 -14.14 -10.12
CA ILE A 418 8.06 -14.04 -11.41
C ILE A 418 9.58 -14.05 -11.23
N LEU A 419 10.09 -13.32 -10.24
CA LEU A 419 11.51 -13.30 -9.90
C LEU A 419 12.01 -14.70 -9.54
N GLN A 420 11.31 -15.40 -8.65
CA GLN A 420 11.65 -16.75 -8.21
C GLN A 420 11.63 -17.75 -9.37
N TYR A 421 10.60 -17.71 -10.23
CA TYR A 421 10.50 -18.57 -11.42
C TYR A 421 11.72 -18.40 -12.34
N LYS A 422 12.16 -17.17 -12.56
CA LYS A 422 13.35 -16.90 -13.39
C LYS A 422 14.64 -17.36 -12.73
N LEU A 423 14.78 -17.24 -11.41
CA LEU A 423 15.98 -17.65 -10.70
C LEU A 423 16.11 -19.16 -10.53
N GLN A 424 15.00 -19.91 -10.39
CA GLN A 424 15.02 -21.38 -10.27
C GLN A 424 15.55 -22.11 -11.52
N HIS A 425 15.45 -21.50 -12.68
CA HIS A 425 15.96 -22.06 -13.96
C HIS A 425 17.43 -21.74 -14.22
N THR A 426 18.16 -21.23 -13.22
CA THR A 426 19.55 -20.79 -13.39
C THR A 426 20.50 -21.54 -12.42
N VAL A 427 21.41 -22.34 -12.95
CA VAL A 427 22.18 -23.41 -12.25
C VAL A 427 23.49 -22.93 -11.60
N SER A 428 23.82 -21.63 -11.58
CA SER A 428 25.11 -21.18 -11.02
C SER A 428 24.98 -20.03 -10.03
N LYS A 429 26.03 -19.76 -9.21
CA LYS A 429 26.12 -18.60 -8.29
C LYS A 429 25.55 -17.36 -9.00
N MET A 430 24.60 -16.68 -8.36
CA MET A 430 23.89 -15.53 -8.93
C MET A 430 24.89 -14.47 -9.41
N ALA A 431 25.25 -14.52 -10.70
CA ALA A 431 25.96 -13.40 -11.33
C ALA A 431 24.96 -12.22 -11.39
N PHE A 432 25.47 -11.00 -11.22
CA PHE A 432 24.66 -9.76 -11.32
C PHE A 432 23.76 -9.77 -12.56
N GLU A 433 24.28 -10.24 -13.70
CA GLU A 433 23.57 -10.34 -14.98
C GLU A 433 22.29 -11.20 -14.88
N GLN A 434 22.35 -12.31 -14.15
CA GLN A 434 21.20 -13.19 -13.98
C GLN A 434 20.10 -12.54 -13.13
N LEU A 435 20.51 -11.88 -12.03
CA LEU A 435 19.57 -11.17 -11.16
C LEU A 435 18.97 -9.95 -11.88
N SER A 436 19.78 -9.20 -12.63
CA SER A 436 19.32 -8.04 -13.40
C SER A 436 18.31 -8.43 -14.49
N ASN A 437 18.56 -9.54 -15.19
CA ASN A 437 17.64 -10.10 -16.18
C ASN A 437 16.34 -10.59 -15.53
N ALA A 438 16.41 -11.26 -14.37
CA ALA A 438 15.24 -11.72 -13.63
C ALA A 438 14.40 -10.57 -13.10
N VAL A 439 15.04 -9.53 -12.54
CA VAL A 439 14.36 -8.31 -12.08
C VAL A 439 13.72 -7.56 -13.24
N SER A 440 14.45 -7.38 -14.36
CA SER A 440 13.91 -6.73 -15.56
C SER A 440 12.69 -7.49 -16.09
N PHE A 441 12.75 -8.82 -16.13
CA PHE A 441 11.59 -9.63 -16.55
C PHE A 441 10.42 -9.47 -15.58
N SER A 442 10.68 -9.39 -14.28
CA SER A 442 9.62 -9.14 -13.27
C SER A 442 9.00 -7.75 -13.41
N LEU A 443 9.77 -6.73 -13.83
CA LEU A 443 9.27 -5.38 -14.10
C LEU A 443 8.34 -5.30 -15.31
N LEU A 444 8.30 -6.31 -16.19
CA LEU A 444 7.27 -6.40 -17.25
C LEU A 444 5.85 -6.41 -16.65
N PHE A 445 5.68 -7.01 -15.49
CA PHE A 445 4.41 -6.93 -14.77
C PHE A 445 3.98 -5.47 -14.52
N ASN A 446 4.91 -4.61 -14.10
CA ASN A 446 4.64 -3.18 -13.87
C ASN A 446 4.27 -2.46 -15.18
N VAL A 447 4.93 -2.78 -16.28
CA VAL A 447 4.59 -2.24 -17.61
C VAL A 447 3.16 -2.65 -17.99
N ILE A 448 2.82 -3.93 -17.84
CA ILE A 448 1.48 -4.45 -18.15
C ILE A 448 0.43 -3.76 -17.30
N MET A 449 0.64 -3.64 -15.99
CA MET A 449 -0.31 -2.98 -15.09
C MET A 449 -0.48 -1.49 -15.41
N ALA A 450 0.60 -0.78 -15.76
CA ALA A 450 0.54 0.63 -16.18
C ALA A 450 -0.26 0.79 -17.49
N LEU A 451 -0.05 -0.09 -18.46
CA LEU A 451 -0.80 -0.08 -19.73
C LEU A 451 -2.27 -0.49 -19.53
N CYS A 452 -2.55 -1.45 -18.65
CA CYS A 452 -3.94 -1.78 -18.25
C CYS A 452 -4.63 -0.57 -17.61
N ALA A 453 -3.94 0.14 -16.70
CA ALA A 453 -4.46 1.37 -16.12
C ALA A 453 -4.73 2.46 -17.19
N ALA A 454 -3.84 2.61 -18.18
CA ALA A 454 -4.03 3.51 -19.31
C ALA A 454 -5.26 3.15 -20.15
N GLY A 455 -5.43 1.87 -20.49
CA GLY A 455 -6.60 1.39 -21.22
C GLY A 455 -7.92 1.62 -20.48
N LEU A 456 -7.92 1.35 -19.16
CA LEU A 456 -9.08 1.60 -18.30
C LEU A 456 -9.37 3.11 -18.14
N LEU A 457 -8.34 3.96 -18.03
CA LEU A 457 -8.49 5.41 -18.02
C LEU A 457 -9.09 5.93 -19.33
N TRP A 458 -8.62 5.44 -20.47
CA TRP A 458 -9.20 5.77 -21.76
C TRP A 458 -10.68 5.39 -21.86
N LEU A 459 -11.04 4.18 -21.37
CA LEU A 459 -12.43 3.74 -21.32
C LEU A 459 -13.26 4.63 -20.39
N LEU A 460 -12.74 4.97 -19.20
CA LEU A 460 -13.42 5.82 -18.23
C LEU A 460 -13.69 7.23 -18.78
N ILE A 461 -12.72 7.82 -19.50
CA ILE A 461 -12.86 9.14 -20.11
C ILE A 461 -13.92 9.14 -21.23
N ARG A 462 -14.10 8.01 -21.93
CA ARG A 462 -15.14 7.89 -22.97
C ARG A 462 -16.55 7.70 -22.41
N LEU A 463 -16.67 7.21 -21.19
CA LEU A 463 -17.97 6.97 -20.52
C LEU A 463 -18.47 8.20 -19.74
N LYS A 464 -17.62 9.21 -19.52
CA LYS A 464 -17.99 10.53 -18.98
C LYS A 464 -18.41 11.48 -20.09
#